data_52885cc4731a6329e0067921ce4b732e
#
_entry.id   52885cc4731a6329e0067921ce4b732e
#
_cell.length_a   1.000
_cell.length_b   1.000
_cell.length_c   1.000
_cell.angle_alpha   90.00
_cell.angle_beta   90.00
_cell.angle_gamma   90.00
#
_symmetry.space_group_name_H-M   'P 1'
#
loop_
_entity.id
_entity.type
_entity.pdbx_description
1 polymer ?
#
loop_
_entity_poly.entity_id
_entity_poly.type
_entity_poly.pdbx_seq_one_letter_code
_entity_poly.pdbx_strand_id
1 'polypeptide(L)'
;YILNENDVLSNRVFEDAVAYGGWAMDIHTPGGLYDFDELPSRVVSFDGAYTIPYRSYCSRNIPNMMMAGRNISATKMAMGSTRVMGTCAIGGQAAGTAAALCIKYHCGPKDMPEHMEELQQLLLKDDCYIPGYRNIDPQDLARTAQISATSAREGFAPEKVINGVSRDENGIRNMWSSDGISPEGETLTLKLASVKKVSQVRLTFDSNFNYPIKITLSKKRQLQQRIGVPPELVKDYTVTLWRGEQKMAEQKVTENDQRQNVVTFEPTECDKVTITIHTTNGEKDVHIYEVRVYS
;
A
#
# COMPACT_ATOMS: atom_id res chain seq x y z
N TYR A 1 2.03 -19.29 15.11
CA TYR A 1 1.86 -18.23 16.11
C TYR A 1 0.39 -17.90 16.31
N ILE A 2 -0.04 -17.67 17.53
CA ILE A 2 -1.40 -17.23 17.86
C ILE A 2 -1.32 -15.72 18.16
N LEU A 3 -1.81 -14.89 17.24
CA LEU A 3 -1.92 -13.45 17.43
C LEU A 3 -2.85 -13.18 18.61
N ASN A 4 -2.45 -12.30 19.52
CA ASN A 4 -3.19 -12.04 20.74
C ASN A 4 -3.44 -10.54 20.96
N GLU A 5 -4.26 -10.22 21.95
CA GLU A 5 -4.67 -8.85 22.27
C GLU A 5 -3.50 -7.94 22.66
N ASN A 6 -2.45 -8.47 23.27
CA ASN A 6 -1.28 -7.65 23.64
C ASN A 6 -0.51 -7.22 22.38
N ASP A 7 -0.42 -8.08 21.37
CA ASP A 7 0.19 -7.73 20.08
C ASP A 7 -0.60 -6.59 19.40
N VAL A 8 -1.94 -6.66 19.47
CA VAL A 8 -2.83 -5.64 18.92
C VAL A 8 -2.68 -4.31 19.65
N LEU A 9 -2.77 -4.32 20.99
CA LEU A 9 -2.75 -3.12 21.82
C LEU A 9 -1.39 -2.41 21.80
N SER A 10 -0.30 -3.14 21.63
CA SER A 10 1.05 -2.58 21.57
C SER A 10 1.48 -2.14 20.18
N ASN A 11 0.64 -2.27 19.17
CA ASN A 11 1.01 -2.06 17.76
C ASN A 11 2.27 -2.83 17.37
N ARG A 12 2.35 -4.09 17.80
CA ARG A 12 3.55 -4.89 17.59
C ARG A 12 3.91 -5.02 16.12
N VAL A 13 5.19 -4.78 15.81
CA VAL A 13 5.79 -5.06 14.51
C VAL A 13 6.56 -6.37 14.59
N PHE A 14 6.17 -7.36 13.77
CA PHE A 14 6.83 -8.67 13.70
C PHE A 14 7.85 -8.68 12.56
N GLU A 15 8.94 -9.43 12.72
CA GLU A 15 9.95 -9.61 11.67
C GLU A 15 9.38 -10.30 10.42
N ASP A 16 8.42 -11.21 10.61
CA ASP A 16 7.69 -11.91 9.57
C ASP A 16 6.32 -11.28 9.27
N ALA A 17 6.18 -9.96 9.44
CA ALA A 17 4.96 -9.24 9.12
C ALA A 17 4.64 -9.30 7.62
N VAL A 18 3.38 -9.63 7.29
CA VAL A 18 2.89 -9.69 5.90
C VAL A 18 1.55 -9.00 5.70
N ALA A 19 0.93 -8.55 6.78
CA ALA A 19 -0.35 -7.83 6.78
C ALA A 19 -0.44 -6.96 8.02
N TYR A 20 -1.51 -6.16 8.11
CA TYR A 20 -1.75 -5.31 9.27
C TYR A 20 -3.25 -5.15 9.55
N GLY A 21 -3.57 -4.72 10.76
CA GLY A 21 -4.89 -4.30 11.16
C GLY A 21 -4.85 -3.01 11.98
N GLY A 22 -5.96 -2.28 12.00
CA GLY A 22 -6.11 -1.04 12.75
C GLY A 22 -7.54 -0.83 13.26
N TRP A 23 -8.40 -1.85 13.14
CA TRP A 23 -9.76 -1.80 13.66
C TRP A 23 -9.77 -2.07 15.15
N ALA A 24 -10.58 -1.32 15.92
CA ALA A 24 -10.78 -1.60 17.35
C ALA A 24 -11.23 -3.05 17.58
N MET A 25 -10.82 -3.66 18.69
CA MET A 25 -11.29 -5.01 19.04
C MET A 25 -12.76 -4.94 19.45
N ASP A 26 -13.64 -5.35 18.55
CA ASP A 26 -15.08 -5.45 18.75
C ASP A 26 -15.44 -6.88 19.14
N ILE A 27 -15.76 -7.05 20.44
CA ILE A 27 -15.94 -8.36 21.07
C ILE A 27 -17.42 -8.54 21.37
N HIS A 28 -18.04 -9.45 20.64
CA HIS A 28 -19.43 -9.80 20.87
C HIS A 28 -19.59 -10.73 22.08
N THR A 29 -20.69 -10.56 22.82
CA THR A 29 -20.99 -11.38 23.99
C THR A 29 -21.16 -12.86 23.61
N PRO A 30 -20.58 -13.80 24.40
CA PRO A 30 -20.58 -15.24 24.06
C PRO A 30 -21.98 -15.84 23.92
N GLY A 31 -22.92 -15.46 24.76
CA GLY A 31 -24.29 -15.97 24.74
C GLY A 31 -25.18 -15.36 23.67
N GLY A 32 -24.69 -14.30 22.98
CA GLY A 32 -25.41 -13.64 21.88
C GLY A 32 -26.80 -13.17 22.33
N LEU A 33 -27.86 -13.65 21.67
CA LEU A 33 -29.24 -13.27 21.96
C LEU A 33 -29.78 -13.81 23.30
N TYR A 34 -29.05 -14.68 23.97
CA TYR A 34 -29.46 -15.26 25.27
C TYR A 34 -28.85 -14.51 26.47
N ASP A 35 -27.92 -13.56 26.23
CA ASP A 35 -27.30 -12.75 27.26
C ASP A 35 -27.97 -11.36 27.33
N PHE A 36 -29.22 -11.34 27.81
CA PHE A 36 -30.04 -10.12 27.82
C PHE A 36 -29.50 -9.03 28.78
N ASP A 37 -28.73 -9.41 29.79
CA ASP A 37 -28.17 -8.51 30.80
C ASP A 37 -26.78 -7.96 30.40
N GLU A 38 -26.19 -8.45 29.32
CA GLU A 38 -24.88 -8.03 28.84
C GLU A 38 -25.01 -7.10 27.61
N LEU A 39 -24.04 -6.18 27.47
CA LEU A 39 -23.95 -5.39 26.25
C LEU A 39 -23.70 -6.31 25.03
N PRO A 40 -24.35 -6.06 23.88
CA PRO A 40 -24.22 -6.91 22.71
C PRO A 40 -22.78 -6.96 22.18
N SER A 41 -21.98 -5.93 22.42
CA SER A 41 -20.56 -5.91 22.15
C SER A 41 -19.80 -4.99 23.11
N ARG A 42 -18.51 -5.31 23.31
CA ARG A 42 -17.54 -4.45 24.02
C ARG A 42 -16.45 -4.08 23.04
N VAL A 43 -16.20 -2.76 22.89
CA VAL A 43 -15.18 -2.24 22.00
C VAL A 43 -13.97 -1.81 22.80
N VAL A 44 -12.81 -2.38 22.51
CA VAL A 44 -11.51 -1.94 23.05
C VAL A 44 -10.77 -1.21 21.94
N SER A 45 -10.68 0.12 22.10
CA SER A 45 -9.97 0.98 21.15
C SER A 45 -8.47 1.04 21.45
N PHE A 46 -7.69 1.26 20.41
CA PHE A 46 -6.26 1.55 20.46
C PHE A 46 -5.94 2.51 19.31
N ASP A 47 -4.80 3.18 19.39
CA ASP A 47 -4.33 4.07 18.33
C ASP A 47 -3.24 3.37 17.51
N GLY A 48 -3.19 3.64 16.20
CA GLY A 48 -2.19 3.09 15.29
C GLY A 48 -2.62 1.81 14.56
N ALA A 49 -1.62 1.04 14.15
CA ALA A 49 -1.81 -0.20 13.41
C ALA A 49 -0.77 -1.25 13.86
N TYR A 50 -1.26 -2.46 14.13
CA TYR A 50 -0.42 -3.62 14.44
C TYR A 50 -0.15 -4.45 13.19
N THR A 51 0.94 -5.17 13.13
CA THR A 51 1.22 -6.12 12.04
C THR A 51 0.71 -7.52 12.37
N ILE A 52 0.47 -8.32 11.32
CA ILE A 52 0.08 -9.72 11.42
C ILE A 52 1.23 -10.57 10.86
N PRO A 53 1.81 -11.48 11.66
CA PRO A 53 2.95 -12.28 11.24
C PRO A 53 2.53 -13.40 10.28
N TYR A 54 3.38 -13.71 9.32
CA TYR A 54 3.17 -14.77 8.32
C TYR A 54 2.78 -16.12 8.95
N ARG A 55 3.46 -16.48 10.04
CA ARG A 55 3.23 -17.76 10.74
C ARG A 55 1.82 -17.89 11.37
N SER A 56 1.04 -16.79 11.45
CA SER A 56 -0.38 -16.86 11.85
C SER A 56 -1.30 -17.35 10.73
N TYR A 57 -0.81 -17.39 9.49
CA TYR A 57 -1.53 -17.92 8.32
C TYR A 57 -1.20 -19.38 8.04
N CYS A 58 -0.15 -19.94 8.63
CA CYS A 58 0.30 -21.32 8.38
C CYS A 58 -0.39 -22.32 9.27
N SER A 59 -0.86 -23.45 8.71
CA SER A 59 -1.39 -24.56 9.48
C SER A 59 -0.31 -25.19 10.36
N ARG A 60 -0.66 -25.49 11.61
CA ARG A 60 0.23 -26.19 12.53
C ARG A 60 0.50 -27.63 12.10
N ASN A 61 -0.53 -28.32 11.63
CA ASN A 61 -0.52 -29.78 11.44
C ASN A 61 -0.40 -30.19 9.97
N ILE A 62 -0.87 -29.35 9.05
CA ILE A 62 -0.90 -29.64 7.61
C ILE A 62 0.19 -28.81 6.94
N PRO A 63 1.27 -29.44 6.45
CA PRO A 63 2.48 -28.71 6.04
C PRO A 63 2.32 -27.83 4.79
N ASN A 64 1.35 -28.13 3.93
CA ASN A 64 1.08 -27.45 2.68
C ASN A 64 -0.22 -26.64 2.70
N MET A 65 -0.71 -26.25 3.88
CA MET A 65 -1.94 -25.48 4.02
C MET A 65 -1.69 -24.14 4.71
N MET A 66 -2.19 -23.08 4.09
CA MET A 66 -2.35 -21.76 4.68
C MET A 66 -3.82 -21.38 4.77
N MET A 67 -4.16 -20.50 5.71
CA MET A 67 -5.50 -19.99 5.91
C MET A 67 -5.45 -18.46 5.95
N ALA A 68 -6.34 -17.81 5.21
CA ALA A 68 -6.49 -16.36 5.21
C ALA A 68 -7.96 -15.99 5.47
N GLY A 69 -8.19 -14.82 6.03
CA GLY A 69 -9.51 -14.36 6.42
C GLY A 69 -9.75 -14.47 7.93
N ARG A 70 -10.97 -14.74 8.33
CA ARG A 70 -11.35 -14.81 9.77
C ARG A 70 -10.77 -16.00 10.53
N ASN A 71 -10.23 -16.95 9.84
CA ASN A 71 -9.74 -18.23 10.35
C ASN A 71 -8.21 -18.30 10.51
N ILE A 72 -7.53 -17.13 10.51
CA ILE A 72 -6.12 -17.07 10.89
C ILE A 72 -5.94 -17.46 12.37
N SER A 73 -4.71 -17.80 12.74
CA SER A 73 -4.38 -18.17 14.13
C SER A 73 -4.38 -16.91 15.02
N ALA A 74 -5.49 -16.68 15.72
CA ALA A 74 -5.67 -15.55 16.63
C ALA A 74 -6.52 -15.92 17.83
N THR A 75 -6.30 -15.23 18.97
CA THR A 75 -7.22 -15.31 20.12
C THR A 75 -8.59 -14.71 19.75
N LYS A 76 -9.61 -15.04 20.55
CA LYS A 76 -10.94 -14.43 20.38
C LYS A 76 -10.89 -12.90 20.44
N MET A 77 -10.05 -12.36 21.32
CA MET A 77 -9.88 -10.90 21.49
C MET A 77 -9.25 -10.28 20.24
N ALA A 78 -8.11 -10.79 19.78
CA ALA A 78 -7.44 -10.29 18.56
C ALA A 78 -8.33 -10.47 17.32
N MET A 79 -9.10 -11.56 17.23
CA MET A 79 -10.05 -11.78 16.14
C MET A 79 -11.12 -10.68 16.08
N GLY A 80 -11.48 -10.05 17.20
CA GLY A 80 -12.38 -8.89 17.23
C GLY A 80 -11.90 -7.74 16.34
N SER A 81 -10.59 -7.63 16.10
CA SER A 81 -9.96 -6.66 15.19
C SER A 81 -9.67 -7.27 13.81
N THR A 82 -9.05 -8.46 13.74
CA THR A 82 -8.54 -9.01 12.49
C THR A 82 -9.62 -9.48 11.50
N ARG A 83 -10.84 -9.72 11.99
CA ARG A 83 -11.95 -10.26 11.20
C ARG A 83 -12.60 -9.31 10.19
N VAL A 84 -12.26 -8.02 10.22
CA VAL A 84 -12.84 -7.06 9.28
C VAL A 84 -12.35 -7.31 7.85
N MET A 85 -13.22 -7.03 6.86
CA MET A 85 -12.98 -7.40 5.46
C MET A 85 -11.66 -6.86 4.90
N GLY A 86 -11.30 -5.61 5.19
CA GLY A 86 -10.06 -5.02 4.72
C GLY A 86 -8.82 -5.76 5.21
N THR A 87 -8.76 -6.08 6.52
CA THR A 87 -7.66 -6.86 7.11
C THR A 87 -7.61 -8.28 6.54
N CYS A 88 -8.79 -8.92 6.36
CA CYS A 88 -8.86 -10.24 5.74
C CYS A 88 -8.39 -10.24 4.28
N ALA A 89 -8.70 -9.19 3.51
CA ALA A 89 -8.29 -9.06 2.11
C ALA A 89 -6.76 -8.94 1.98
N ILE A 90 -6.13 -8.09 2.80
CA ILE A 90 -4.66 -7.94 2.84
C ILE A 90 -4.00 -9.27 3.20
N GLY A 91 -4.53 -9.98 4.22
CA GLY A 91 -4.05 -11.30 4.59
C GLY A 91 -4.22 -12.35 3.49
N GLY A 92 -5.30 -12.25 2.71
CA GLY A 92 -5.54 -13.09 1.54
C GLY A 92 -4.49 -12.88 0.44
N GLN A 93 -4.16 -11.62 0.14
CA GLN A 93 -3.09 -11.30 -0.79
C GLN A 93 -1.74 -11.80 -0.30
N ALA A 94 -1.42 -11.61 0.99
CA ALA A 94 -0.20 -12.12 1.59
C ALA A 94 -0.06 -13.64 1.45
N ALA A 95 -1.12 -14.40 1.78
CA ALA A 95 -1.12 -15.85 1.64
C ALA A 95 -1.00 -16.31 0.18
N GLY A 96 -1.67 -15.63 -0.75
CA GLY A 96 -1.59 -15.92 -2.19
C GLY A 96 -0.21 -15.65 -2.76
N THR A 97 0.42 -14.51 -2.42
CA THR A 97 1.79 -14.18 -2.85
C THR A 97 2.79 -15.18 -2.27
N ALA A 98 2.66 -15.55 -0.99
CA ALA A 98 3.50 -16.57 -0.37
C ALA A 98 3.34 -17.94 -1.05
N ALA A 99 2.11 -18.35 -1.41
CA ALA A 99 1.87 -19.58 -2.14
C ALA A 99 2.57 -19.60 -3.51
N ALA A 100 2.54 -18.47 -4.23
CA ALA A 100 3.26 -18.33 -5.50
C ALA A 100 4.78 -18.47 -5.32
N LEU A 101 5.34 -17.87 -4.26
CA LEU A 101 6.76 -18.04 -3.92
C LEU A 101 7.10 -19.48 -3.51
N CYS A 102 6.23 -20.18 -2.76
CA CYS A 102 6.42 -21.59 -2.46
C CYS A 102 6.54 -22.44 -3.72
N ILE A 103 5.72 -22.16 -4.74
CA ILE A 103 5.80 -22.84 -6.03
C ILE A 103 7.11 -22.49 -6.73
N LYS A 104 7.48 -21.21 -6.79
CA LYS A 104 8.72 -20.71 -7.41
C LYS A 104 9.97 -21.38 -6.83
N TYR A 105 10.01 -21.56 -5.51
CA TYR A 105 11.16 -22.11 -4.79
C TYR A 105 11.05 -23.60 -4.48
N HIS A 106 9.97 -24.25 -4.93
CA HIS A 106 9.71 -25.67 -4.65
C HIS A 106 9.76 -26.00 -3.15
N CYS A 107 9.24 -25.10 -2.30
CA CYS A 107 9.25 -25.22 -0.84
C CYS A 107 7.84 -25.25 -0.26
N GLY A 108 7.72 -25.60 1.03
CA GLY A 108 6.45 -25.54 1.75
C GLY A 108 6.24 -24.17 2.44
N PRO A 109 5.01 -23.88 2.88
CA PRO A 109 4.74 -22.64 3.65
C PRO A 109 5.63 -22.46 4.89
N LYS A 110 6.12 -23.54 5.49
CA LYS A 110 6.98 -23.46 6.69
C LYS A 110 8.42 -23.07 6.36
N ASP A 111 8.84 -23.20 5.10
CA ASP A 111 10.17 -22.85 4.63
C ASP A 111 10.23 -21.40 4.11
N MET A 112 9.07 -20.75 4.00
CA MET A 112 8.95 -19.36 3.54
C MET A 112 9.77 -18.33 4.35
N PRO A 113 10.10 -18.52 5.64
CA PRO A 113 10.98 -17.60 6.36
C PRO A 113 12.32 -17.31 5.67
N GLU A 114 12.87 -18.24 4.87
CA GLU A 114 14.08 -18.04 4.08
C GLU A 114 13.89 -17.04 2.90
N HIS A 115 12.63 -16.78 2.51
CA HIS A 115 12.23 -15.87 1.44
C HIS A 115 11.38 -14.71 1.95
N MET A 116 11.40 -14.43 3.26
CA MET A 116 10.49 -13.47 3.88
C MET A 116 10.69 -12.05 3.37
N GLU A 117 11.94 -11.62 3.18
CA GLU A 117 12.23 -10.29 2.64
C GLU A 117 11.65 -10.13 1.22
N GLU A 118 11.80 -11.14 0.35
CA GLU A 118 11.21 -11.10 -1.00
C GLU A 118 9.69 -11.02 -0.93
N LEU A 119 9.06 -11.83 -0.07
CA LEU A 119 7.61 -11.79 0.13
C LEU A 119 7.15 -10.38 0.54
N GLN A 120 7.81 -9.78 1.52
CA GLN A 120 7.48 -8.44 2.01
C GLN A 120 7.69 -7.37 0.94
N GLN A 121 8.77 -7.44 0.15
CA GLN A 121 9.03 -6.50 -0.94
C GLN A 121 8.03 -6.63 -2.09
N LEU A 122 7.58 -7.84 -2.42
CA LEU A 122 6.51 -8.06 -3.40
C LEU A 122 5.19 -7.48 -2.92
N LEU A 123 4.83 -7.69 -1.65
CA LEU A 123 3.62 -7.10 -1.07
C LEU A 123 3.68 -5.57 -1.10
N LEU A 124 4.79 -4.97 -0.71
CA LEU A 124 4.99 -3.51 -0.78
C LEU A 124 4.95 -3.00 -2.23
N LYS A 125 5.46 -3.78 -3.19
CA LYS A 125 5.41 -3.45 -4.62
C LYS A 125 3.98 -3.40 -5.15
N ASP A 126 3.08 -4.20 -4.58
CA ASP A 126 1.66 -4.23 -4.92
C ASP A 126 0.79 -3.33 -4.00
N ASP A 127 1.43 -2.33 -3.38
CA ASP A 127 0.80 -1.35 -2.48
C ASP A 127 0.13 -1.97 -1.23
N CYS A 128 0.51 -3.20 -0.86
CA CYS A 128 0.17 -3.79 0.42
C CYS A 128 1.08 -3.20 1.50
N TYR A 129 0.60 -2.15 2.15
CA TYR A 129 1.35 -1.51 3.22
C TYR A 129 1.61 -2.46 4.39
N ILE A 130 2.84 -2.47 4.89
CA ILE A 130 3.25 -3.18 6.11
C ILE A 130 3.87 -2.14 7.06
N PRO A 131 3.23 -1.80 8.21
CA PRO A 131 3.76 -0.81 9.14
C PRO A 131 5.20 -1.11 9.55
N GLY A 132 6.07 -0.09 9.48
CA GLY A 132 7.48 -0.22 9.83
C GLY A 132 8.38 -0.80 8.72
N TYR A 133 7.82 -1.21 7.59
CA TYR A 133 8.57 -1.72 6.44
C TYR A 133 8.64 -0.70 5.31
N ARG A 134 9.71 -0.76 4.53
CA ARG A 134 9.98 0.15 3.41
C ARG A 134 10.37 -0.62 2.15
N ASN A 135 10.18 0.02 1.00
CA ASN A 135 10.74 -0.45 -0.24
C ASN A 135 12.28 -0.42 -0.18
N ILE A 136 12.90 -1.59 -0.20
CA ILE A 136 14.35 -1.78 -0.29
C ILE A 136 14.73 -2.61 -1.52
N ASP A 137 13.79 -2.83 -2.44
CA ASP A 137 13.98 -3.62 -3.65
C ASP A 137 15.18 -3.10 -4.47
N PRO A 138 16.25 -3.88 -4.62
CA PRO A 138 17.44 -3.47 -5.36
C PRO A 138 17.19 -3.37 -6.87
N GLN A 139 16.10 -3.93 -7.39
CA GLN A 139 15.72 -3.84 -8.79
C GLN A 139 14.98 -2.53 -9.11
N ASP A 140 14.54 -1.78 -8.11
CA ASP A 140 13.93 -0.48 -8.29
C ASP A 140 14.98 0.60 -8.59
N LEU A 141 15.08 0.96 -9.86
CA LEU A 141 16.04 1.96 -10.36
C LEU A 141 15.76 3.38 -9.83
N ALA A 142 14.53 3.67 -9.41
CA ALA A 142 14.15 4.99 -8.90
C ALA A 142 14.84 5.29 -7.56
N ARG A 143 15.17 4.29 -6.74
CA ARG A 143 15.76 4.46 -5.40
C ARG A 143 17.09 5.21 -5.39
N THR A 144 17.83 5.20 -6.49
CA THR A 144 19.11 5.88 -6.64
C THR A 144 19.06 7.05 -7.63
N ALA A 145 17.86 7.40 -8.11
CA ALA A 145 17.68 8.50 -9.04
C ALA A 145 17.78 9.86 -8.34
N GLN A 146 18.21 10.87 -9.07
CA GLN A 146 18.06 12.26 -8.66
C GLN A 146 16.65 12.72 -9.03
N ILE A 147 15.94 13.30 -8.06
CA ILE A 147 14.55 13.70 -8.24
C ILE A 147 14.45 15.22 -8.27
N SER A 148 13.62 15.74 -9.17
CA SER A 148 13.20 17.14 -9.19
C SER A 148 11.75 17.24 -9.68
N ALA A 149 11.11 18.38 -9.39
CA ALA A 149 9.75 18.67 -9.84
C ALA A 149 9.65 20.12 -10.31
N THR A 150 8.64 20.44 -11.12
CA THR A 150 8.33 21.80 -11.57
C THR A 150 7.94 22.71 -10.42
N SER A 151 7.21 22.17 -9.45
CA SER A 151 6.86 22.84 -8.19
C SER A 151 6.80 21.86 -7.03
N ALA A 152 6.86 22.36 -5.80
CA ALA A 152 6.64 21.56 -4.60
C ALA A 152 6.17 22.46 -3.45
N ARG A 153 5.13 22.05 -2.75
CA ARG A 153 4.69 22.72 -1.52
C ARG A 153 5.70 22.50 -0.39
N GLU A 154 5.78 23.45 0.51
CA GLU A 154 6.62 23.31 1.70
C GLU A 154 6.26 22.06 2.50
N GLY A 155 7.28 21.27 2.84
CA GLY A 155 7.12 19.99 3.53
C GLY A 155 6.76 18.80 2.63
N PHE A 156 6.55 18.98 1.31
CA PHE A 156 6.16 17.95 0.36
C PHE A 156 7.16 17.77 -0.79
N ALA A 157 8.44 17.69 -0.44
CA ALA A 157 9.53 17.61 -1.39
C ALA A 157 9.45 16.41 -2.32
N PRO A 158 9.89 16.53 -3.59
CA PRO A 158 9.76 15.45 -4.59
C PRO A 158 10.54 14.19 -4.24
N GLU A 159 11.63 14.28 -3.46
CA GLU A 159 12.43 13.13 -3.04
C GLU A 159 11.64 12.14 -2.16
N LYS A 160 10.52 12.56 -1.61
CA LYS A 160 9.65 11.66 -0.83
C LYS A 160 9.09 10.50 -1.64
N VAL A 161 8.95 10.65 -2.96
CA VAL A 161 8.39 9.59 -3.81
C VAL A 161 9.30 8.36 -3.94
N ILE A 162 10.53 8.44 -3.47
CA ILE A 162 11.49 7.31 -3.45
C ILE A 162 11.96 6.96 -2.04
N ASN A 163 11.34 7.50 -0.99
CA ASN A 163 11.71 7.20 0.39
C ASN A 163 11.30 5.79 0.85
N GLY A 164 10.55 5.07 0.01
CA GLY A 164 10.10 3.71 0.24
C GLY A 164 8.85 3.58 1.11
N VAL A 165 8.15 4.68 1.39
CA VAL A 165 6.93 4.68 2.22
C VAL A 165 5.77 5.25 1.42
N SER A 166 4.78 4.42 1.12
CA SER A 166 3.61 4.80 0.31
C SER A 166 2.39 5.24 1.14
N ARG A 167 2.60 5.59 2.41
CA ARG A 167 1.55 6.00 3.37
C ARG A 167 2.01 7.15 4.25
N ASP A 168 1.02 7.81 4.86
CA ASP A 168 1.29 8.68 5.99
C ASP A 168 1.68 7.84 7.22
N GLU A 169 2.76 8.21 7.89
CA GLU A 169 3.23 7.54 9.10
C GLU A 169 3.59 8.57 10.17
N ASN A 170 3.14 8.33 11.40
CA ASN A 170 3.48 9.15 12.56
C ASN A 170 3.25 10.67 12.35
N GLY A 171 2.19 11.03 11.64
CA GLY A 171 1.87 12.42 11.31
C GLY A 171 2.70 13.01 10.17
N ILE A 172 3.58 12.25 9.55
CA ILE A 172 4.38 12.66 8.41
C ILE A 172 3.69 12.21 7.12
N ARG A 173 3.43 13.14 6.23
CA ARG A 173 2.97 12.83 4.87
C ARG A 173 4.16 12.49 3.96
N ASN A 174 4.24 11.22 3.56
CA ASN A 174 5.35 10.69 2.74
C ASN A 174 5.03 10.80 1.25
N MET A 175 4.69 12.00 0.77
CA MET A 175 4.34 12.23 -0.62
C MET A 175 4.95 13.53 -1.13
N TRP A 176 5.14 13.61 -2.44
CA TRP A 176 5.29 14.89 -3.14
C TRP A 176 3.91 15.51 -3.34
N SER A 177 3.83 16.84 -3.15
CA SER A 177 2.69 17.64 -3.57
C SER A 177 3.17 18.85 -4.35
N SER A 178 2.57 19.08 -5.53
CA SER A 178 2.80 20.31 -6.29
C SER A 178 2.18 21.52 -5.59
N ASP A 179 2.51 22.72 -6.06
CA ASP A 179 1.85 23.98 -5.70
C ASP A 179 0.95 24.43 -6.86
N GLY A 180 -0.21 23.81 -6.97
CA GLY A 180 -1.14 23.93 -8.09
C GLY A 180 -0.80 23.00 -9.26
N ILE A 181 -1.57 23.14 -10.35
CA ILE A 181 -1.31 22.51 -11.65
C ILE A 181 -1.30 23.62 -12.72
N SER A 182 -0.16 23.82 -13.35
CA SER A 182 0.00 24.77 -14.44
C SER A 182 -0.70 24.30 -15.74
N PRO A 183 -0.97 25.17 -16.72
CA PRO A 183 -1.54 24.75 -18.01
C PRO A 183 -0.69 23.73 -18.76
N GLU A 184 0.61 23.72 -18.54
CA GLU A 184 1.58 22.79 -19.12
C GLU A 184 1.61 21.46 -18.36
N GLY A 185 0.96 21.40 -17.20
CA GLY A 185 1.02 20.29 -16.24
C GLY A 185 2.15 20.39 -15.24
N GLU A 186 2.15 19.53 -14.23
CA GLU A 186 3.21 19.42 -13.22
C GLU A 186 4.06 18.18 -13.50
N THR A 187 5.37 18.39 -13.60
CA THR A 187 6.30 17.32 -14.00
C THR A 187 7.24 16.94 -12.86
N LEU A 188 7.22 15.67 -12.53
CA LEU A 188 8.23 15.00 -11.71
C LEU A 188 9.27 14.37 -12.63
N THR A 189 10.55 14.66 -12.38
CA THR A 189 11.68 14.17 -13.18
C THR A 189 12.59 13.28 -12.33
N LEU A 190 12.83 12.05 -12.82
CA LEU A 190 13.79 11.11 -12.24
C LEU A 190 14.98 10.98 -13.20
N LYS A 191 16.16 11.42 -12.78
CA LYS A 191 17.41 11.21 -13.52
C LYS A 191 18.10 9.97 -12.95
N LEU A 192 18.17 8.91 -13.74
CA LEU A 192 18.80 7.66 -13.37
C LEU A 192 20.33 7.81 -13.27
N ALA A 193 20.98 7.02 -12.43
CA ALA A 193 22.43 7.06 -12.22
C ALA A 193 23.23 6.75 -13.50
N SER A 194 22.63 6.01 -14.44
CA SER A 194 23.21 5.68 -15.75
C SER A 194 22.10 5.28 -16.72
N VAL A 195 22.43 5.15 -18.00
CA VAL A 195 21.48 4.58 -18.98
C VAL A 195 21.11 3.16 -18.56
N LYS A 196 19.81 2.91 -18.48
CA LYS A 196 19.21 1.62 -18.12
C LYS A 196 18.13 1.24 -19.12
N LYS A 197 17.89 -0.05 -19.30
CA LYS A 197 16.66 -0.50 -19.95
C LYS A 197 15.52 -0.36 -18.96
N VAL A 198 14.45 0.34 -19.35
CA VAL A 198 13.24 0.49 -18.56
C VAL A 198 12.07 -0.12 -19.32
N SER A 199 11.33 -0.99 -18.66
CA SER A 199 10.12 -1.63 -19.19
C SER A 199 8.88 -1.31 -18.36
N GLN A 200 9.04 -0.80 -17.12
CA GLN A 200 7.91 -0.55 -16.24
C GLN A 200 8.15 0.66 -15.33
N VAL A 201 7.14 1.51 -15.21
CA VAL A 201 7.06 2.59 -14.20
C VAL A 201 5.80 2.33 -13.38
N ARG A 202 5.95 2.25 -12.06
CA ARG A 202 4.83 2.09 -11.12
C ARG A 202 4.64 3.39 -10.34
N LEU A 203 3.40 3.80 -10.24
CA LEU A 203 3.00 5.06 -9.59
C LEU A 203 1.98 4.75 -8.50
N THR A 204 2.16 5.32 -7.31
CA THR A 204 1.19 5.26 -6.23
C THR A 204 0.69 6.67 -5.93
N PHE A 205 -0.54 6.95 -6.30
CA PHE A 205 -1.21 8.23 -6.13
C PHE A 205 -1.91 8.35 -4.76
N ASP A 206 -2.33 9.56 -4.40
CA ASP A 206 -3.12 9.78 -3.19
C ASP A 206 -4.60 9.44 -3.42
N SER A 207 -5.12 8.47 -2.70
CA SER A 207 -6.56 8.17 -2.63
C SER A 207 -7.21 8.68 -1.34
N ASN A 208 -6.48 9.49 -0.57
CA ASN A 208 -6.91 10.08 0.69
C ASN A 208 -7.43 9.07 1.72
N PHE A 209 -6.56 8.17 2.16
CA PHE A 209 -6.90 7.19 3.21
C PHE A 209 -7.27 7.82 4.56
N ASN A 210 -7.01 9.12 4.75
CA ASN A 210 -7.44 9.84 5.94
C ASN A 210 -8.95 10.15 5.94
N TYR A 211 -9.63 9.95 4.80
CA TYR A 211 -11.07 10.12 4.71
C TYR A 211 -11.78 8.79 4.98
N PRO A 212 -12.43 8.63 6.13
CA PRO A 212 -12.96 7.33 6.53
C PRO A 212 -14.19 6.94 5.69
N ILE A 213 -14.15 5.70 5.18
CA ILE A 213 -15.32 5.03 4.62
C ILE A 213 -15.74 3.94 5.60
N LYS A 214 -16.95 4.04 6.15
CA LYS A 214 -17.47 3.12 7.17
C LYS A 214 -18.86 2.61 6.79
N ILE A 215 -19.07 1.31 6.90
CA ILE A 215 -20.40 0.74 6.87
C ILE A 215 -21.16 1.25 8.10
N THR A 216 -22.32 1.89 7.88
CA THR A 216 -23.12 2.47 8.95
C THR A 216 -24.59 2.49 8.56
N LEU A 217 -25.48 2.25 9.54
CA LEU A 217 -26.93 2.43 9.40
C LEU A 217 -27.37 3.88 9.63
N SER A 218 -26.49 4.74 10.17
CA SER A 218 -26.78 6.14 10.39
C SER A 218 -26.85 6.90 9.06
N LYS A 219 -28.03 7.38 8.68
CA LYS A 219 -28.24 8.19 7.48
C LYS A 219 -27.35 9.44 7.46
N LYS A 220 -27.17 10.09 8.61
CA LYS A 220 -26.28 11.24 8.75
C LYS A 220 -24.84 10.90 8.39
N ARG A 221 -24.32 9.77 8.87
CA ARG A 221 -22.95 9.32 8.57
C ARG A 221 -22.80 8.86 7.11
N GLN A 222 -23.83 8.22 6.53
CA GLN A 222 -23.83 7.85 5.11
C GLN A 222 -23.68 9.08 4.21
N LEU A 223 -24.41 10.17 4.52
CA LEU A 223 -24.37 11.41 3.74
C LEU A 223 -23.04 12.18 3.90
N GLN A 224 -22.25 11.88 4.90
CA GLN A 224 -20.95 12.50 5.14
C GLN A 224 -19.80 11.73 4.47
N GLN A 225 -20.06 10.55 3.93
CA GLN A 225 -19.04 9.75 3.25
C GLN A 225 -18.87 10.20 1.80
N ARG A 226 -17.66 10.16 1.31
CA ARG A 226 -17.37 10.33 -0.11
C ARG A 226 -17.91 9.14 -0.89
N ILE A 227 -18.53 9.44 -2.02
CA ILE A 227 -18.97 8.46 -3.01
C ILE A 227 -18.30 8.83 -4.33
N GLY A 228 -17.68 7.85 -4.98
CA GLY A 228 -16.98 8.05 -6.25
C GLY A 228 -15.46 8.15 -6.10
N VAL A 229 -14.80 8.57 -7.17
CA VAL A 229 -13.34 8.69 -7.24
C VAL A 229 -12.88 9.82 -6.32
N PRO A 230 -11.84 9.61 -5.48
CA PRO A 230 -11.28 10.66 -4.66
C PRO A 230 -10.74 11.82 -5.50
N PRO A 231 -11.06 13.08 -5.16
CA PRO A 231 -10.59 14.23 -5.94
C PRO A 231 -9.07 14.38 -5.97
N GLU A 232 -8.37 13.89 -4.96
CA GLU A 232 -6.90 13.91 -4.85
C GLU A 232 -6.23 12.96 -5.83
N LEU A 233 -6.96 12.00 -6.38
CA LEU A 233 -6.41 11.01 -7.30
C LEU A 233 -6.06 11.66 -8.63
N VAL A 234 -4.85 11.40 -9.11
CA VAL A 234 -4.40 11.83 -10.45
C VAL A 234 -5.29 11.20 -11.52
N LYS A 235 -5.76 12.02 -12.47
CA LYS A 235 -6.68 11.61 -13.53
C LYS A 235 -5.98 11.40 -14.86
N ASP A 236 -5.35 12.45 -15.39
CA ASP A 236 -4.68 12.40 -16.68
C ASP A 236 -3.20 12.69 -16.51
N TYR A 237 -2.35 11.84 -17.06
CA TYR A 237 -0.90 12.00 -16.97
C TYR A 237 -0.16 11.33 -18.12
N THR A 238 1.10 11.70 -18.30
CA THR A 238 2.01 11.16 -19.31
C THR A 238 3.29 10.69 -18.64
N VAL A 239 3.74 9.49 -18.95
CA VAL A 239 5.07 8.99 -18.58
C VAL A 239 5.94 8.94 -19.82
N THR A 240 7.10 9.60 -19.77
CA THR A 240 8.03 9.67 -20.92
C THR A 240 9.43 9.19 -20.51
N LEU A 241 10.00 8.33 -21.33
CA LEU A 241 11.38 7.86 -21.22
C LEU A 241 12.28 8.67 -22.15
N TRP A 242 13.41 9.15 -21.62
CA TRP A 242 14.35 10.01 -22.34
C TRP A 242 15.76 9.44 -22.34
N ARG A 243 16.51 9.72 -23.39
CA ARG A 243 17.97 9.53 -23.46
C ARG A 243 18.61 10.89 -23.78
N GLY A 244 19.19 11.51 -22.77
CA GLY A 244 19.52 12.93 -22.84
C GLY A 244 18.28 13.78 -23.09
N GLU A 245 18.25 14.52 -24.20
CA GLU A 245 17.10 15.32 -24.61
C GLU A 245 16.21 14.62 -25.66
N GLN A 246 16.56 13.41 -26.06
CA GLN A 246 15.78 12.64 -27.03
C GLN A 246 14.68 11.85 -26.33
N LYS A 247 13.43 12.06 -26.79
CA LYS A 247 12.28 11.24 -26.37
C LYS A 247 12.38 9.85 -26.99
N MET A 248 12.43 8.82 -26.16
CA MET A 248 12.56 7.42 -26.57
C MET A 248 11.23 6.70 -26.61
N ALA A 249 10.37 6.89 -25.59
CA ALA A 249 9.05 6.29 -25.50
C ALA A 249 8.13 7.17 -24.67
N GLU A 250 6.83 7.07 -24.89
CA GLU A 250 5.81 7.81 -24.17
C GLU A 250 4.54 6.97 -24.00
N GLN A 251 3.94 7.04 -22.83
CA GLN A 251 2.62 6.45 -22.55
C GLN A 251 1.73 7.51 -21.89
N LYS A 252 0.51 7.64 -22.41
CA LYS A 252 -0.51 8.53 -21.86
C LYS A 252 -1.57 7.70 -21.16
N VAL A 253 -1.98 8.13 -19.98
CA VAL A 253 -3.10 7.57 -19.23
C VAL A 253 -4.11 8.67 -19.03
N THR A 254 -5.37 8.37 -19.33
CA THR A 254 -6.51 9.28 -19.17
C THR A 254 -7.61 8.62 -18.37
N GLU A 255 -8.44 9.43 -17.70
CA GLU A 255 -9.58 8.96 -16.90
C GLU A 255 -9.19 7.92 -15.83
N ASN A 256 -7.99 8.08 -15.23
CA ASN A 256 -7.55 7.17 -14.18
C ASN A 256 -8.42 7.32 -12.92
N ASP A 257 -8.83 6.17 -12.38
CA ASP A 257 -9.56 6.01 -11.14
C ASP A 257 -8.86 5.06 -10.14
N GLN A 258 -7.61 4.66 -10.45
CA GLN A 258 -6.82 3.72 -9.65
C GLN A 258 -5.73 4.44 -8.84
N ARG A 259 -5.54 4.01 -7.60
CA ARG A 259 -4.45 4.50 -6.76
C ARG A 259 -3.08 4.04 -7.27
N GLN A 260 -2.93 2.74 -7.54
CA GLN A 260 -1.69 2.20 -8.08
C GLN A 260 -1.82 1.99 -9.58
N ASN A 261 -0.86 2.51 -10.32
CA ASN A 261 -0.77 2.38 -11.75
C ASN A 261 0.54 1.73 -12.17
N VAL A 262 0.45 0.83 -13.15
CA VAL A 262 1.60 0.17 -13.75
C VAL A 262 1.65 0.54 -15.23
N VAL A 263 2.59 1.42 -15.58
CA VAL A 263 2.79 1.86 -16.98
C VAL A 263 3.92 1.01 -17.58
N THR A 264 3.62 0.29 -18.64
CA THR A 264 4.56 -0.63 -19.30
C THR A 264 5.06 -0.07 -20.61
N PHE A 265 6.30 -0.42 -20.96
CA PHE A 265 6.98 -0.06 -22.19
C PHE A 265 7.65 -1.30 -22.80
N GLU A 266 7.87 -1.32 -24.09
CA GLU A 266 8.92 -2.17 -24.64
C GLU A 266 10.25 -1.78 -23.99
N PRO A 267 11.12 -2.75 -23.64
CA PRO A 267 12.38 -2.46 -22.95
C PRO A 267 13.20 -1.39 -23.67
N THR A 268 13.24 -0.18 -23.13
CA THR A 268 13.77 1.03 -23.76
C THR A 268 14.96 1.57 -22.97
N GLU A 269 16.09 1.82 -23.64
CA GLU A 269 17.25 2.47 -23.03
C GLU A 269 16.97 3.95 -22.75
N CYS A 270 17.05 4.33 -21.48
CA CYS A 270 16.86 5.72 -21.04
C CYS A 270 17.75 6.04 -19.83
N ASP A 271 17.98 7.33 -19.60
CA ASP A 271 18.67 7.88 -18.42
C ASP A 271 17.79 8.84 -17.63
N LYS A 272 16.58 9.15 -18.15
CA LYS A 272 15.65 10.07 -17.51
C LYS A 272 14.20 9.57 -17.73
N VAL A 273 13.42 9.62 -16.67
CA VAL A 273 11.97 9.37 -16.68
C VAL A 273 11.26 10.63 -16.24
N THR A 274 10.27 11.09 -16.98
CA THR A 274 9.39 12.19 -16.57
C THR A 274 7.96 11.69 -16.41
N ILE A 275 7.29 12.19 -15.38
CA ILE A 275 5.87 11.97 -15.13
C ILE A 275 5.22 13.34 -15.11
N THR A 276 4.46 13.66 -16.18
CA THR A 276 3.73 14.93 -16.31
C THR A 276 2.27 14.71 -15.98
N ILE A 277 1.79 15.33 -14.93
CA ILE A 277 0.41 15.28 -14.49
C ILE A 277 -0.35 16.46 -15.11
N HIS A 278 -1.43 16.16 -15.82
CA HIS A 278 -2.27 17.14 -16.51
C HIS A 278 -3.48 17.54 -15.68
N THR A 279 -4.14 16.56 -15.03
CA THR A 279 -5.33 16.77 -14.22
C THR A 279 -5.44 15.79 -13.06
N THR A 280 -6.21 16.18 -12.05
CA THR A 280 -6.68 15.32 -10.96
C THR A 280 -8.19 15.09 -11.11
N ASN A 281 -8.78 14.29 -10.22
CA ASN A 281 -10.24 14.11 -10.16
C ASN A 281 -10.96 15.26 -9.41
N GLY A 282 -10.29 16.37 -9.14
CA GLY A 282 -10.89 17.56 -8.53
C GLY A 282 -10.01 18.32 -7.55
N GLU A 283 -8.88 17.76 -7.11
CA GLU A 283 -7.90 18.48 -6.29
C GLU A 283 -7.05 19.40 -7.19
N LYS A 284 -6.66 20.56 -6.66
CA LYS A 284 -5.84 21.55 -7.39
C LYS A 284 -4.34 21.26 -7.37
N ASP A 285 -3.90 20.42 -6.43
CA ASP A 285 -2.50 20.03 -6.25
C ASP A 285 -2.31 18.57 -6.67
N VAL A 286 -1.15 18.22 -7.20
CA VAL A 286 -0.78 16.83 -7.48
C VAL A 286 -0.27 16.17 -6.23
N HIS A 287 -0.67 14.92 -5.98
CA HIS A 287 -0.19 14.13 -4.85
C HIS A 287 0.34 12.77 -5.34
N ILE A 288 1.64 12.50 -5.15
CA ILE A 288 2.27 11.21 -5.47
C ILE A 288 3.02 10.69 -4.25
N TYR A 289 2.67 9.49 -3.79
CA TYR A 289 3.35 8.82 -2.68
C TYR A 289 4.60 8.07 -3.12
N GLU A 290 4.55 7.36 -4.24
CA GLU A 290 5.68 6.53 -4.65
C GLU A 290 5.81 6.45 -6.16
N VAL A 291 7.06 6.42 -6.61
CA VAL A 291 7.46 6.09 -7.98
C VAL A 291 8.49 4.99 -7.93
N ARG A 292 8.27 3.91 -8.69
CA ARG A 292 9.24 2.83 -8.89
C ARG A 292 9.51 2.65 -10.37
N VAL A 293 10.74 2.28 -10.73
CA VAL A 293 11.19 2.09 -12.11
C VAL A 293 11.90 0.75 -12.23
N TYR A 294 11.49 -0.06 -13.19
CA TYR A 294 12.03 -1.42 -13.40
C TYR A 294 12.46 -1.67 -14.85
N SER A 295 13.42 -2.59 -14.99
CA SER A 295 13.89 -3.08 -16.28
C SER A 295 12.94 -4.08 -16.91
#